data_a6288d39b660149686b5ae323e095715
#
_entry.id   a6288d39b660149686b5ae323e095715
#
_cell.length_a   1.000
_cell.length_b   1.000
_cell.length_c   1.000
_cell.angle_alpha   90.00
_cell.angle_beta   90.00
_cell.angle_gamma   90.00
#
_symmetry.space_group_name_H-M   'P 1'
#
loop_
_entity.id
_entity.type
_entity.pdbx_description
1 polymer ?
#
loop_
_entity_poly.entity_id
_entity_poly.type
_entity_poly.pdbx_seq_one_letter_code
_entity_poly.pdbx_strand_id
1 'polypeptide(L)'
;LGIEIREALVIHAQQKRDELGSTNLDYVFGNINTSLATLLASLPPGKLQRVSIQYPDPCFKNRHAKRRIVQPELVTDLARYLPSGGEVFLQSDLEWVAQEMCDRFSEHPAFDRTLADWLEPNPLGVPTEREVATLSKGLPVYRAIYQRC
;
A
#
# COMPACT_ATOMS: atom_id res chain seq x y z
N LEU A 1 -11.18 1.72 0.85
CA LEU A 1 -10.81 2.39 2.09
C LEU A 1 -9.37 2.88 2.01
N GLY A 2 -9.13 4.18 2.26
CA GLY A 2 -7.81 4.78 2.40
C GLY A 2 -7.43 4.97 3.87
N ILE A 3 -6.17 4.74 4.20
CA ILE A 3 -5.64 4.95 5.56
C ILE A 3 -4.45 5.90 5.46
N GLU A 4 -4.46 6.96 6.24
CA GLU A 4 -3.42 7.98 6.24
C GLU A 4 -3.14 8.44 7.69
N ILE A 5 -1.87 8.63 8.00
CA ILE A 5 -1.41 9.06 9.33
C ILE A 5 -1.48 10.59 9.53
N ARG A 6 -1.69 11.34 8.47
CA ARG A 6 -1.80 12.81 8.51
C ARG A 6 -3.28 13.20 8.49
N GLU A 7 -3.82 13.57 9.63
CA GLU A 7 -5.24 13.88 9.81
C GLU A 7 -5.76 14.93 8.82
N ALA A 8 -4.98 15.99 8.56
CA ALA A 8 -5.38 17.03 7.61
C ALA A 8 -5.63 16.48 6.19
N LEU A 9 -4.88 15.47 5.76
CA LEU A 9 -5.09 14.83 4.46
C LEU A 9 -6.33 13.93 4.45
N VAL A 10 -6.63 13.28 5.56
CA VAL A 10 -7.87 12.49 5.71
C VAL A 10 -9.09 13.41 5.60
N ILE A 11 -9.08 14.53 6.33
CA ILE A 11 -10.17 15.52 6.29
C ILE A 11 -10.36 16.04 4.87
N HIS A 12 -9.27 16.42 4.19
CA HIS A 12 -9.34 16.88 2.80
C HIS A 12 -9.90 15.81 1.85
N ALA A 13 -9.44 14.56 1.99
CA ALA A 13 -9.89 13.44 1.17
C ALA A 13 -11.38 13.12 1.41
N GLN A 14 -11.86 13.19 2.65
CA GLN A 14 -13.27 13.03 3.00
C GLN A 14 -14.14 14.15 2.41
N GLN A 15 -13.71 15.41 2.50
CA GLN A 15 -14.39 16.54 1.87
C GLN A 15 -14.52 16.33 0.35
N LYS A 16 -13.41 15.94 -0.31
CA LYS A 16 -13.41 15.68 -1.75
C LYS A 16 -14.35 14.53 -2.13
N ARG A 17 -14.36 13.44 -1.34
CA ARG A 17 -15.31 12.33 -1.51
C ARG A 17 -16.76 12.82 -1.46
N ASP A 18 -17.08 13.67 -0.47
CA ASP A 18 -18.43 14.17 -0.24
C ASP A 18 -18.86 15.12 -1.37
N GLU A 19 -17.96 16.02 -1.82
CA GLU A 19 -18.17 16.90 -2.97
C GLU A 19 -18.48 16.10 -4.26
N LEU A 20 -17.82 14.95 -4.45
CA LEU A 20 -18.00 14.08 -5.61
C LEU A 20 -19.20 13.11 -5.47
N GLY A 21 -19.84 13.07 -4.31
CA GLY A 21 -20.94 12.14 -4.02
C GLY A 21 -20.53 10.66 -4.07
N SER A 22 -19.25 10.36 -3.83
CA SER A 22 -18.74 8.98 -3.91
C SER A 22 -19.17 8.16 -2.70
N THR A 23 -19.94 7.08 -2.95
CA THR A 23 -20.50 6.21 -1.90
C THR A 23 -19.66 4.96 -1.62
N ASN A 24 -18.70 4.64 -2.49
CA ASN A 24 -17.84 3.45 -2.42
C ASN A 24 -16.41 3.75 -1.95
N LEU A 25 -16.18 4.95 -1.43
CA LEU A 25 -14.87 5.44 -1.01
C LEU A 25 -14.94 5.94 0.43
N ASP A 26 -13.94 5.60 1.25
CA ASP A 26 -13.83 6.10 2.61
C ASP A 26 -12.37 6.27 3.03
N TYR A 27 -12.12 7.11 4.04
CA TYR A 27 -10.79 7.41 4.55
C TYR A 27 -10.77 7.43 6.06
N VAL A 28 -9.74 6.80 6.64
CA VAL A 28 -9.55 6.72 8.08
C VAL A 28 -8.20 7.32 8.46
N PHE A 29 -8.23 8.18 9.47
CA PHE A 29 -7.01 8.62 10.14
C PHE A 29 -6.49 7.52 11.07
N GLY A 30 -5.23 7.13 10.91
CA GLY A 30 -4.62 6.14 11.78
C GLY A 30 -3.20 5.76 11.37
N ASN A 31 -2.48 5.20 12.33
CA ASN A 31 -1.19 4.59 12.09
C ASN A 31 -1.39 3.11 11.76
N ILE A 32 -1.12 2.72 10.52
CA ILE A 32 -1.36 1.36 10.05
C ILE A 32 -0.56 0.32 10.86
N ASN A 33 0.66 0.65 11.30
CA ASN A 33 1.50 -0.28 12.06
C ASN A 33 0.93 -0.63 13.45
N THR A 34 -0.01 0.15 13.95
CA THR A 34 -0.65 -0.12 15.26
C THR A 34 -2.13 -0.47 15.14
N SER A 35 -2.77 -0.15 14.02
CA SER A 35 -4.22 -0.26 13.85
C SER A 35 -4.65 -1.32 12.85
N LEU A 36 -3.72 -1.88 12.05
CA LEU A 36 -4.05 -2.78 10.96
C LEU A 36 -4.81 -4.02 11.43
N ALA A 37 -4.31 -4.73 12.41
CA ALA A 37 -4.93 -5.96 12.90
C ALA A 37 -6.37 -5.73 13.36
N THR A 38 -6.62 -4.64 14.11
CA THR A 38 -7.96 -4.28 14.58
C THR A 38 -8.88 -3.92 13.42
N LEU A 39 -8.37 -3.15 12.46
CA LEU A 39 -9.12 -2.77 11.27
C LEU A 39 -9.49 -3.99 10.44
N LEU A 40 -8.53 -4.86 10.15
CA LEU A 40 -8.76 -6.08 9.36
C LEU A 40 -9.73 -7.02 10.05
N ALA A 41 -9.65 -7.14 11.38
CA ALA A 41 -10.60 -7.95 12.17
C ALA A 41 -12.04 -7.42 12.11
N SER A 42 -12.24 -6.13 11.83
CA SER A 42 -13.58 -5.53 11.68
C SER A 42 -14.19 -5.76 10.30
N LEU A 43 -13.41 -6.18 9.32
CA LEU A 43 -13.91 -6.43 7.97
C LEU A 43 -14.64 -7.78 7.90
N PRO A 44 -15.76 -7.86 7.16
CA PRO A 44 -16.40 -9.14 6.89
C PRO A 44 -15.42 -10.08 6.16
N PRO A 45 -15.43 -11.39 6.45
CA PRO A 45 -14.57 -12.36 5.79
C PRO A 45 -14.66 -12.29 4.27
N GLY A 46 -13.52 -12.37 3.57
CA GLY A 46 -13.43 -12.35 2.11
C GLY A 46 -13.69 -11.00 1.44
N LYS A 47 -13.87 -9.91 2.20
CA LYS A 47 -14.08 -8.56 1.62
C LYS A 47 -12.79 -7.88 1.21
N LEU A 48 -11.68 -8.19 1.87
CA LEU A 48 -10.36 -7.67 1.48
C LEU A 48 -9.87 -8.46 0.26
N GLN A 49 -9.84 -7.83 -0.91
CA GLN A 49 -9.40 -8.45 -2.16
C GLN A 49 -8.07 -7.89 -2.64
N ARG A 50 -7.83 -6.62 -2.37
CA ARG A 50 -6.61 -5.93 -2.80
C ARG A 50 -6.15 -4.94 -1.75
N VAL A 51 -4.85 -4.88 -1.56
CA VAL A 51 -4.16 -3.86 -0.75
C VAL A 51 -3.21 -3.09 -1.67
N SER A 52 -3.16 -1.77 -1.52
CA SER A 52 -2.23 -0.93 -2.27
C SER A 52 -1.38 -0.12 -1.29
N ILE A 53 -0.06 -0.24 -1.38
CA ILE A 53 0.92 0.51 -0.59
C ILE A 53 1.72 1.37 -1.55
N GLN A 54 1.42 2.67 -1.56
CA GLN A 54 1.95 3.58 -2.56
C GLN A 54 2.71 4.72 -1.90
N TYR A 55 3.96 4.92 -2.31
CA TYR A 55 4.84 6.01 -1.88
C TYR A 55 4.90 6.17 -0.35
N PRO A 56 5.17 5.09 0.40
CA PRO A 56 5.29 5.20 1.86
C PRO A 56 6.46 6.09 2.24
N ASP A 57 6.37 6.67 3.45
CA ASP A 57 7.49 7.46 4.00
C ASP A 57 8.75 6.58 4.09
N PRO A 58 9.83 6.97 3.40
CA PRO A 58 11.07 6.18 3.38
C PRO A 58 11.76 6.11 4.75
N CYS A 59 11.46 7.03 5.68
CA CYS A 59 12.13 7.09 6.98
C CYS A 59 13.64 6.94 6.84
N PHE A 60 14.29 7.86 6.11
CA PHE A 60 15.71 7.79 5.67
C PHE A 60 16.73 7.46 6.79
N LYS A 61 16.45 7.86 8.04
CA LYS A 61 17.36 7.59 9.15
C LYS A 61 17.19 6.13 9.60
N ASN A 62 18.27 5.35 9.64
CA ASN A 62 18.25 3.94 10.07
C ASN A 62 17.57 3.72 11.43
N ARG A 63 17.73 4.66 12.39
CA ARG A 63 17.02 4.61 13.68
C ARG A 63 15.49 4.66 13.54
N HIS A 64 14.97 5.09 12.38
CA HIS A 64 13.55 5.16 12.07
C HIS A 64 13.06 4.01 11.18
N ALA A 65 13.91 3.02 10.84
CA ALA A 65 13.54 1.89 10.00
C ALA A 65 12.29 1.15 10.51
N LYS A 66 12.14 1.03 11.83
CA LYS A 66 10.94 0.44 12.47
C LYS A 66 9.64 1.24 12.24
N ARG A 67 9.73 2.47 11.71
CA ARG A 67 8.56 3.30 11.36
C ARG A 67 8.12 3.13 9.92
N ARG A 68 8.90 2.44 9.09
CA ARG A 68 8.49 2.11 7.72
C ARG A 68 7.25 1.25 7.76
N ILE A 69 6.37 1.46 6.80
CA ILE A 69 5.04 0.83 6.83
C ILE A 69 5.11 -0.68 6.66
N VAL A 70 5.95 -1.18 5.75
CA VAL A 70 6.05 -2.63 5.48
C VAL A 70 7.02 -3.27 6.47
N GLN A 71 6.46 -3.79 7.55
CA GLN A 71 7.14 -4.60 8.55
C GLN A 71 6.67 -6.06 8.44
N PRO A 72 7.41 -7.05 8.95
CA PRO A 72 6.99 -8.46 8.93
C PRO A 72 5.60 -8.70 9.53
N GLU A 73 5.25 -7.96 10.56
CA GLU A 73 3.95 -8.05 11.23
C GLU A 73 2.81 -7.65 10.29
N LEU A 74 2.99 -6.56 9.51
CA LEU A 74 2.02 -6.14 8.51
C LEU A 74 1.82 -7.21 7.44
N VAL A 75 2.90 -7.81 6.95
CA VAL A 75 2.83 -8.87 5.93
C VAL A 75 2.09 -10.10 6.49
N THR A 76 2.38 -10.48 7.73
CA THR A 76 1.70 -11.59 8.42
C THR A 76 0.20 -11.31 8.59
N ASP A 77 -0.17 -10.10 9.00
CA ASP A 77 -1.58 -9.71 9.12
C ASP A 77 -2.28 -9.76 7.76
N LEU A 78 -1.67 -9.23 6.71
CA LEU A 78 -2.23 -9.31 5.36
C LEU A 78 -2.38 -10.76 4.88
N ALA A 79 -1.41 -11.63 5.15
CA ALA A 79 -1.48 -13.05 4.82
C ALA A 79 -2.68 -13.76 5.49
N ARG A 80 -3.06 -13.30 6.68
CA ARG A 80 -4.19 -13.85 7.44
C ARG A 80 -5.55 -13.44 6.88
N TYR A 81 -5.68 -12.21 6.38
CA TYR A 81 -6.97 -11.62 6.00
C TYR A 81 -7.23 -11.57 4.49
N LEU A 82 -6.20 -11.59 3.65
CA LEU A 82 -6.35 -11.72 2.21
C LEU A 82 -6.73 -13.17 1.86
N PRO A 83 -7.75 -13.39 1.03
CA PRO A 83 -8.04 -14.72 0.48
C PRO A 83 -6.95 -15.17 -0.48
N SER A 84 -6.90 -16.46 -0.80
CA SER A 84 -6.08 -16.96 -1.91
C SER A 84 -6.45 -16.22 -3.20
N GLY A 85 -5.44 -15.80 -3.95
CA GLY A 85 -5.59 -14.93 -5.13
C GLY A 85 -5.74 -13.44 -4.82
N GLY A 86 -5.85 -13.04 -3.54
CA GLY A 86 -5.84 -11.63 -3.14
C GLY A 86 -4.50 -10.97 -3.45
N GLU A 87 -4.52 -9.67 -3.77
CA GLU A 87 -3.36 -8.98 -4.31
C GLU A 87 -2.84 -7.87 -3.38
N VAL A 88 -1.51 -7.71 -3.37
CA VAL A 88 -0.84 -6.56 -2.78
C VAL A 88 -0.06 -5.83 -3.86
N PHE A 89 -0.42 -4.58 -4.13
CA PHE A 89 0.28 -3.69 -5.04
C PHE A 89 1.22 -2.77 -4.27
N LEU A 90 2.49 -2.76 -4.67
CA LEU A 90 3.55 -1.95 -4.08
C LEU A 90 4.05 -0.94 -5.11
N GLN A 91 4.24 0.33 -4.70
CA GLN A 91 4.74 1.38 -5.59
C GLN A 91 5.60 2.40 -4.83
N SER A 92 6.74 2.78 -5.41
CA SER A 92 7.60 3.85 -4.91
C SER A 92 8.40 4.51 -6.04
N ASP A 93 8.78 5.78 -5.86
CA ASP A 93 9.75 6.50 -6.71
C ASP A 93 11.21 6.32 -6.23
N LEU A 94 11.41 5.62 -5.11
CA LEU A 94 12.70 5.25 -4.57
C LEU A 94 12.90 3.73 -4.70
N GLU A 95 13.87 3.33 -5.52
CA GLU A 95 14.12 1.91 -5.80
C GLU A 95 14.38 1.11 -4.53
N TRP A 96 15.22 1.61 -3.64
CA TRP A 96 15.55 0.90 -2.40
C TRP A 96 14.33 0.71 -1.47
N VAL A 97 13.36 1.66 -1.49
CA VAL A 97 12.10 1.51 -0.73
C VAL A 97 11.24 0.42 -1.37
N ALA A 98 11.10 0.44 -2.69
CA ALA A 98 10.36 -0.57 -3.42
C ALA A 98 10.97 -1.96 -3.21
N GLN A 99 12.31 -2.06 -3.27
CA GLN A 99 13.02 -3.31 -3.04
C GLN A 99 12.83 -3.82 -1.62
N GLU A 100 12.97 -2.97 -0.60
CA GLU A 100 12.74 -3.37 0.80
C GLU A 100 11.32 -3.88 1.03
N MET A 101 10.32 -3.22 0.43
CA MET A 101 8.93 -3.72 0.48
C MET A 101 8.82 -5.11 -0.18
N CYS A 102 9.42 -5.28 -1.35
CA CYS A 102 9.44 -6.57 -2.05
C CYS A 102 10.11 -7.66 -1.22
N ASP A 103 11.25 -7.36 -0.59
CA ASP A 103 11.98 -8.33 0.24
C ASP A 103 11.09 -8.83 1.38
N ARG A 104 10.37 -7.94 2.07
CA ARG A 104 9.44 -8.30 3.15
C ARG A 104 8.32 -9.24 2.72
N PHE A 105 7.75 -9.01 1.54
CA PHE A 105 6.72 -9.91 0.99
C PHE A 105 7.32 -11.22 0.51
N SER A 106 8.51 -11.21 -0.11
CA SER A 106 9.21 -12.42 -0.58
C SER A 106 9.70 -13.32 0.57
N GLU A 107 9.98 -12.75 1.75
CA GLU A 107 10.34 -13.50 2.96
C GLU A 107 9.15 -14.30 3.54
N HIS A 108 7.91 -13.96 3.16
CA HIS A 108 6.72 -14.59 3.73
C HIS A 108 6.15 -15.67 2.79
N PRO A 109 6.03 -16.94 3.24
CA PRO A 109 5.68 -18.08 2.37
C PRO A 109 4.27 -18.03 1.78
N ALA A 110 3.44 -17.10 2.23
CA ALA A 110 2.07 -16.96 1.75
C ALA A 110 1.94 -16.02 0.55
N PHE A 111 3.02 -15.42 0.07
CA PHE A 111 2.97 -14.47 -1.03
C PHE A 111 3.95 -14.84 -2.13
N ASP A 112 3.47 -14.82 -3.35
CA ASP A 112 4.28 -14.94 -4.55
C ASP A 112 4.30 -13.63 -5.34
N ARG A 113 5.50 -13.23 -5.81
CA ARG A 113 5.64 -12.11 -6.71
C ARG A 113 5.17 -12.50 -8.11
N THR A 114 4.27 -11.74 -8.72
CA THR A 114 3.67 -12.10 -10.01
C THR A 114 4.62 -11.98 -11.19
N LEU A 115 5.58 -11.03 -11.13
CA LEU A 115 6.64 -10.83 -12.12
C LEU A 115 7.96 -10.51 -11.45
N ALA A 116 9.06 -11.06 -11.97
CA ALA A 116 10.41 -10.81 -11.41
C ALA A 116 10.85 -9.35 -11.59
N ASP A 117 10.51 -8.76 -12.75
CA ASP A 117 10.84 -7.39 -13.09
C ASP A 117 9.85 -6.37 -12.51
N TRP A 118 10.20 -5.09 -12.56
CA TRP A 118 9.30 -4.00 -12.22
C TRP A 118 8.16 -3.89 -13.24
N LEU A 119 6.94 -3.64 -12.75
CA LEU A 119 5.78 -3.51 -13.61
C LEU A 119 5.76 -2.16 -14.33
N GLU A 120 5.51 -2.21 -15.62
CA GLU A 120 5.18 -1.08 -16.48
C GLU A 120 4.03 -1.48 -17.40
N PRO A 121 2.98 -0.74 -17.53
CA PRO A 121 2.52 0.49 -16.87
C PRO A 121 1.88 0.26 -15.51
N ASN A 122 1.26 1.32 -14.92
CA ASN A 122 0.50 1.20 -13.68
C ASN A 122 -0.74 0.30 -13.88
N PRO A 123 -0.80 -0.87 -13.22
CA PRO A 123 -1.90 -1.83 -13.42
C PRO A 123 -3.24 -1.36 -12.83
N LEU A 124 -3.24 -0.34 -11.99
CA LEU A 124 -4.48 0.21 -11.40
C LEU A 124 -5.21 1.15 -12.37
N GLY A 125 -4.58 1.57 -13.47
CA GLY A 125 -5.18 2.44 -14.48
C GLY A 125 -5.39 3.90 -14.05
N VAL A 126 -5.24 4.20 -12.76
CA VAL A 126 -5.39 5.56 -12.21
C VAL A 126 -4.08 5.93 -11.48
N PRO A 127 -3.30 6.89 -12.01
CA PRO A 127 -2.07 7.32 -11.36
C PRO A 127 -2.38 8.19 -10.14
N THR A 128 -1.51 8.12 -9.14
CA THR A 128 -1.52 9.08 -8.03
C THR A 128 -0.89 10.40 -8.47
N GLU A 129 -1.19 11.50 -7.76
CA GLU A 129 -0.54 12.81 -8.01
C GLU A 129 0.99 12.70 -7.91
N ARG A 130 1.50 11.90 -6.96
CA ARG A 130 2.93 11.64 -6.81
C ARG A 130 3.51 10.94 -8.03
N GLU A 131 2.82 9.94 -8.56
CA GLU A 131 3.22 9.24 -9.78
C GLU A 131 3.31 10.19 -10.98
N VAL A 132 2.26 10.98 -11.21
CA VAL A 132 2.24 11.99 -12.28
C VAL A 132 3.41 12.96 -12.14
N ALA A 133 3.65 13.48 -10.93
CA ALA A 133 4.74 14.41 -10.67
C ALA A 133 6.13 13.78 -10.84
N THR A 134 6.28 12.49 -10.57
CA THR A 134 7.54 11.75 -10.76
C THR A 134 7.81 11.51 -12.23
N LEU A 135 6.83 10.98 -12.96
CA LEU A 135 6.94 10.68 -14.38
C LEU A 135 7.11 11.95 -15.25
N SER A 136 6.46 13.07 -14.89
CA SER A 136 6.63 14.35 -15.61
C SER A 136 8.05 14.90 -15.51
N LYS A 137 8.84 14.47 -14.53
CA LYS A 137 10.27 14.79 -14.38
C LYS A 137 11.19 13.78 -15.08
N GLY A 138 10.63 12.79 -15.78
CA GLY A 138 11.40 11.72 -16.40
C GLY A 138 12.04 10.76 -15.38
N LEU A 139 11.54 10.72 -14.14
CA LEU A 139 12.06 9.85 -13.08
C LEU A 139 11.31 8.51 -13.08
N PRO A 140 11.99 7.41 -12.71
CA PRO A 140 11.38 6.09 -12.69
C PRO A 140 10.37 5.93 -11.55
N VAL A 141 9.45 4.98 -11.73
CA VAL A 141 8.54 4.49 -10.70
C VAL A 141 8.62 2.97 -10.66
N TYR A 142 8.89 2.43 -9.48
CA TYR A 142 9.09 1.02 -9.24
C TYR A 142 7.81 0.40 -8.70
N ARG A 143 7.27 -0.64 -9.39
CA ARG A 143 5.99 -1.27 -9.07
C ARG A 143 6.14 -2.79 -9.02
N ALA A 144 5.45 -3.41 -8.06
CA ALA A 144 5.35 -4.86 -7.97
C ALA A 144 3.95 -5.27 -7.50
N ILE A 145 3.51 -6.47 -7.90
CA ILE A 145 2.33 -7.13 -7.36
C ILE A 145 2.76 -8.44 -6.72
N TYR A 146 2.23 -8.69 -5.53
CA TYR A 146 2.27 -9.96 -4.84
C TYR A 146 0.88 -10.54 -4.77
N GLN A 147 0.77 -11.85 -4.95
CA GLN A 147 -0.48 -12.58 -4.84
C GLN A 147 -0.43 -13.52 -3.64
N ARG A 148 -1.53 -13.58 -2.90
CA ARG A 148 -1.71 -14.51 -1.80
C ARG A 148 -1.92 -15.93 -2.36
N CYS A 149 -1.06 -16.87 -2.00
CA CYS A 149 -1.16 -18.28 -2.40
C CYS A 149 -2.41 -18.98 -1.82
#